data_afd541f3994478579d740728ef1e2711
#
_entry.id   afd541f3994478579d740728ef1e2711
#
_cell.length_a   1.000
_cell.length_b   1.000
_cell.length_c   1.000
_cell.angle_alpha   90.00
_cell.angle_beta   90.00
_cell.angle_gamma   90.00
#
_symmetry.space_group_name_H-M   'P 1'
#
loop_
_entity.id
_entity.type
_entity.pdbx_description
1 polymer ?
#
loop_
_entity_poly.entity_id
_entity_poly.type
_entity_poly.pdbx_seq_one_letter_code
_entity_poly.pdbx_strand_id
1 'polypeptide(L)'
;MTSSISPQKLEVLKLAKTKVALLSKRDPVTFARYHLNFAPDPWQEKFLRSHAPRICLNCSRQSGKSTSVAVLALWEAIHRPKSTIVLDSPSLRQSQELMMKFSEFLSLVDQSVKLDSDTKLSVRFANGSRVLALPGSEKTIRGISAVTLLILDEAAAIPDELYGAVRPMLAVSKGRLVLMSTPRGEQGFFYDTWAKSTGWEKIEVPWQQCPRIDPAFIEEERRERGSAWVAQEYECKFIAAGATRVQRAWLKYEDHAPLQHLDIALGVDLAISEKATADYTAAVVLGRDIQGNLHVLDVQRMRGSFNEQIVFIEQLAAKWNPFVVAIEEVNYQKALIQQLSADSLLNVRGIKPISDKVSRFAPLEARYELGQVYHVRGLPPEFESELLSFPMGAHDDMCDALAYSWHALGFTSCTEWIPPLDEPGIEDEGVYSGPY
;
A
#
# COMPACT_ATOMS: atom_id res chain seq x y z
N MET A 1 -10.21 -51.34 -20.05
CA MET A 1 -11.31 -51.16 -21.02
C MET A 1 -11.28 -49.71 -21.46
N THR A 2 -10.64 -49.41 -22.59
CA THR A 2 -10.61 -48.07 -23.19
C THR A 2 -11.91 -47.93 -23.99
N SER A 3 -12.87 -47.17 -23.46
CA SER A 3 -14.11 -46.88 -24.18
C SER A 3 -13.80 -45.98 -25.38
N SER A 4 -13.86 -46.51 -26.57
CA SER A 4 -13.73 -45.79 -27.84
C SER A 4 -14.89 -44.79 -27.97
N ILE A 5 -14.57 -43.52 -28.12
CA ILE A 5 -15.55 -42.43 -28.35
C ILE A 5 -16.17 -42.68 -29.74
N SER A 6 -17.51 -42.73 -29.83
CA SER A 6 -18.20 -42.94 -31.12
C SER A 6 -17.91 -41.77 -32.09
N PRO A 7 -17.90 -42.03 -33.42
CA PRO A 7 -17.65 -41.02 -34.46
C PRO A 7 -18.57 -39.81 -34.34
N GLN A 8 -19.84 -40.01 -34.01
CA GLN A 8 -20.82 -38.93 -33.78
C GLN A 8 -20.44 -38.05 -32.56
N LYS A 9 -19.98 -38.64 -31.45
CA LYS A 9 -19.48 -37.93 -30.29
C LYS A 9 -18.23 -37.10 -30.63
N LEU A 10 -17.35 -37.63 -31.47
CA LEU A 10 -16.13 -36.93 -31.91
C LEU A 10 -16.48 -35.72 -32.79
N GLU A 11 -17.47 -35.81 -33.66
CA GLU A 11 -17.94 -34.71 -34.52
C GLU A 11 -18.60 -33.60 -33.72
N VAL A 12 -19.44 -33.94 -32.74
CA VAL A 12 -20.03 -32.98 -31.79
C VAL A 12 -18.95 -32.26 -30.99
N LEU A 13 -17.92 -32.95 -30.52
CA LEU A 13 -16.78 -32.35 -29.80
C LEU A 13 -15.96 -31.39 -30.69
N LYS A 14 -15.74 -31.73 -31.98
CA LYS A 14 -15.07 -30.86 -32.94
C LYS A 14 -15.88 -29.58 -33.20
N LEU A 15 -17.19 -29.72 -33.43
CA LEU A 15 -18.08 -28.55 -33.59
C LEU A 15 -18.11 -27.66 -32.35
N ALA A 16 -18.19 -28.24 -31.16
CA ALA A 16 -18.13 -27.49 -29.89
C ALA A 16 -16.81 -26.73 -29.74
N LYS A 17 -15.66 -27.36 -29.99
CA LYS A 17 -14.35 -26.73 -29.97
C LYS A 17 -14.25 -25.54 -30.95
N THR A 18 -14.74 -25.76 -32.19
CA THR A 18 -14.73 -24.70 -33.22
C THR A 18 -15.61 -23.52 -32.79
N LYS A 19 -16.80 -23.80 -32.22
CA LYS A 19 -17.69 -22.75 -31.72
C LYS A 19 -17.07 -21.98 -30.59
N VAL A 20 -16.42 -22.65 -29.63
CA VAL A 20 -15.70 -22.00 -28.53
C VAL A 20 -14.57 -21.13 -29.06
N ALA A 21 -13.76 -21.60 -29.99
CA ALA A 21 -12.68 -20.85 -30.60
C ALA A 21 -13.18 -19.59 -31.32
N LEU A 22 -14.31 -19.66 -32.02
CA LEU A 22 -14.93 -18.49 -32.66
C LEU A 22 -15.48 -17.48 -31.64
N LEU A 23 -16.13 -17.97 -30.58
CA LEU A 23 -16.65 -17.11 -29.51
C LEU A 23 -15.52 -16.44 -28.74
N SER A 24 -14.45 -17.16 -28.42
CA SER A 24 -13.28 -16.63 -27.71
C SER A 24 -12.61 -15.47 -28.46
N LYS A 25 -12.64 -15.47 -29.78
CA LYS A 25 -12.15 -14.35 -30.61
C LYS A 25 -12.97 -13.06 -30.44
N ARG A 26 -14.24 -13.20 -30.05
CA ARG A 26 -15.19 -12.07 -29.98
C ARG A 26 -15.50 -11.65 -28.56
N ASP A 27 -15.34 -12.55 -27.59
CA ASP A 27 -15.71 -12.35 -26.19
C ASP A 27 -14.53 -12.70 -25.26
N PRO A 28 -13.89 -11.73 -24.60
CA PRO A 28 -12.79 -11.97 -23.67
C PRO A 28 -13.22 -12.79 -22.45
N VAL A 29 -14.50 -12.82 -22.07
CA VAL A 29 -15.00 -13.65 -20.99
C VAL A 29 -15.01 -15.13 -21.39
N THR A 30 -15.45 -15.43 -22.61
CA THR A 30 -15.35 -16.78 -23.16
C THR A 30 -13.90 -17.24 -23.26
N PHE A 31 -13.00 -16.35 -23.70
CA PHE A 31 -11.57 -16.61 -23.74
C PHE A 31 -11.02 -16.93 -22.34
N ALA A 32 -11.34 -16.10 -21.33
CA ALA A 32 -10.92 -16.30 -19.95
C ALA A 32 -11.34 -17.67 -19.39
N ARG A 33 -12.60 -18.04 -19.61
CA ARG A 33 -13.15 -19.30 -19.08
C ARG A 33 -12.56 -20.54 -19.74
N TYR A 34 -12.41 -20.52 -21.06
CA TYR A 34 -12.07 -21.76 -21.81
C TYR A 34 -10.57 -21.89 -22.08
N HIS A 35 -9.81 -20.79 -22.15
CA HIS A 35 -8.37 -20.85 -22.46
C HIS A 35 -7.49 -20.55 -21.25
N LEU A 36 -8.00 -19.80 -20.27
CA LEU A 36 -7.20 -19.42 -19.10
C LEU A 36 -7.67 -20.10 -17.80
N ASN A 37 -8.68 -20.95 -17.87
CA ASN A 37 -9.31 -21.56 -16.69
C ASN A 37 -9.65 -20.52 -15.60
N PHE A 38 -10.04 -19.31 -16.03
CA PHE A 38 -10.38 -18.20 -15.17
C PHE A 38 -11.87 -17.90 -15.28
N ALA A 39 -12.59 -17.99 -14.16
CA ALA A 39 -14.01 -17.64 -14.06
C ALA A 39 -14.13 -16.21 -13.52
N PRO A 40 -14.39 -15.22 -14.38
CA PRO A 40 -14.52 -13.83 -13.94
C PRO A 40 -15.73 -13.62 -13.03
N ASP A 41 -15.60 -12.76 -12.03
CA ASP A 41 -16.72 -12.23 -11.25
C ASP A 41 -17.65 -11.39 -12.13
N PRO A 42 -18.90 -11.11 -11.71
CA PRO A 42 -19.85 -10.33 -12.53
C PRO A 42 -19.32 -8.96 -12.95
N TRP A 43 -18.61 -8.23 -12.07
CA TRP A 43 -18.01 -6.95 -12.40
C TRP A 43 -16.85 -7.08 -13.40
N GLN A 44 -16.06 -8.17 -13.29
CA GLN A 44 -14.97 -8.47 -14.21
C GLN A 44 -15.51 -8.80 -15.61
N GLU A 45 -16.62 -9.55 -15.69
CA GLU A 45 -17.30 -9.79 -16.97
C GLU A 45 -17.77 -8.50 -17.62
N LYS A 46 -18.40 -7.61 -16.85
CA LYS A 46 -18.82 -6.28 -17.32
C LYS A 46 -17.64 -5.50 -17.87
N PHE A 47 -16.53 -5.44 -17.14
CA PHE A 47 -15.31 -4.76 -17.56
C PHE A 47 -14.72 -5.38 -18.82
N LEU A 48 -14.54 -6.72 -18.86
CA LEU A 48 -13.96 -7.42 -20.00
C LEU A 48 -14.77 -7.24 -21.28
N ARG A 49 -16.10 -7.19 -21.20
CA ARG A 49 -17.02 -6.98 -22.33
C ARG A 49 -17.19 -5.51 -22.72
N SER A 50 -16.68 -4.59 -21.92
CA SER A 50 -16.80 -3.17 -22.25
C SER A 50 -16.00 -2.82 -23.51
N HIS A 51 -16.60 -1.99 -24.35
CA HIS A 51 -15.98 -1.41 -25.53
C HIS A 51 -15.73 0.10 -25.37
N ALA A 52 -15.95 0.65 -24.19
CA ALA A 52 -15.74 2.07 -23.93
C ALA A 52 -14.28 2.45 -24.19
N PRO A 53 -14.02 3.57 -24.86
CA PRO A 53 -12.65 4.03 -25.12
C PRO A 53 -11.94 4.52 -23.85
N ARG A 54 -12.69 4.86 -22.83
CA ARG A 54 -12.18 5.38 -21.54
C ARG A 54 -12.92 4.68 -20.40
N ILE A 55 -12.18 3.99 -19.56
CA ILE A 55 -12.71 3.22 -18.43
C ILE A 55 -11.96 3.63 -17.17
N CYS A 56 -12.72 3.92 -16.11
CA CYS A 56 -12.18 4.21 -14.79
C CYS A 56 -12.72 3.18 -13.79
N LEU A 57 -11.82 2.35 -13.24
CA LEU A 57 -12.14 1.32 -12.26
C LEU A 57 -11.72 1.81 -10.87
N ASN A 58 -12.68 2.14 -10.05
CA ASN A 58 -12.51 2.42 -8.62
C ASN A 58 -12.76 1.11 -7.86
N CYS A 59 -11.70 0.46 -7.43
CA CYS A 59 -11.77 -0.91 -6.94
C CYS A 59 -11.21 -1.04 -5.53
N SER A 60 -11.81 -1.90 -4.72
CA SER A 60 -11.24 -2.32 -3.44
C SER A 60 -9.89 -3.03 -3.62
N ARG A 61 -9.11 -3.09 -2.54
CA ARG A 61 -7.97 -4.02 -2.46
C ARG A 61 -8.45 -5.45 -2.69
N GLN A 62 -7.57 -6.29 -3.22
CA GLN A 62 -7.82 -7.73 -3.46
C GLN A 62 -9.06 -8.05 -4.32
N SER A 63 -9.64 -7.05 -5.01
CA SER A 63 -10.78 -7.26 -5.92
C SER A 63 -10.44 -8.13 -7.14
N GLY A 64 -9.16 -8.26 -7.50
CA GLY A 64 -8.74 -8.96 -8.72
C GLY A 64 -8.62 -8.02 -9.94
N LYS A 65 -8.47 -6.70 -9.73
CA LYS A 65 -8.32 -5.70 -10.80
C LYS A 65 -7.15 -6.02 -11.75
N SER A 66 -5.96 -6.30 -11.21
CA SER A 66 -4.77 -6.60 -12.01
C SER A 66 -4.92 -7.91 -12.81
N THR A 67 -5.62 -8.91 -12.26
CA THR A 67 -5.97 -10.16 -12.96
C THR A 67 -6.86 -9.87 -14.19
N SER A 68 -7.88 -9.04 -14.03
CA SER A 68 -8.82 -8.71 -15.10
C SER A 68 -8.16 -7.96 -16.26
N VAL A 69 -7.26 -7.01 -15.96
CA VAL A 69 -6.55 -6.27 -17.02
C VAL A 69 -5.49 -7.12 -17.71
N ALA A 70 -4.85 -8.06 -17.01
CA ALA A 70 -3.93 -9.03 -17.62
C ALA A 70 -4.67 -9.92 -18.64
N VAL A 71 -5.87 -10.40 -18.31
CA VAL A 71 -6.73 -11.15 -19.24
C VAL A 71 -7.11 -10.30 -20.44
N LEU A 72 -7.54 -9.05 -20.23
CA LEU A 72 -7.88 -8.13 -21.34
C LEU A 72 -6.68 -7.88 -22.24
N ALA A 73 -5.52 -7.58 -21.68
CA ALA A 73 -4.29 -7.34 -22.42
C ALA A 73 -3.88 -8.55 -23.27
N LEU A 74 -3.96 -9.75 -22.71
CA LEU A 74 -3.64 -10.98 -23.41
C LEU A 74 -4.65 -11.27 -24.54
N TRP A 75 -5.93 -11.10 -24.28
CA TRP A 75 -6.97 -11.28 -25.30
C TRP A 75 -6.76 -10.29 -26.46
N GLU A 76 -6.49 -9.02 -26.19
CA GLU A 76 -6.22 -8.02 -27.23
C GLU A 76 -4.93 -8.36 -28.01
N ALA A 77 -3.85 -8.76 -27.34
CA ALA A 77 -2.60 -9.14 -27.99
C ALA A 77 -2.77 -10.31 -28.97
N ILE A 78 -3.55 -11.30 -28.61
CA ILE A 78 -3.78 -12.51 -29.44
C ILE A 78 -4.75 -12.24 -30.60
N HIS A 79 -5.87 -11.57 -30.31
CA HIS A 79 -7.00 -11.48 -31.24
C HIS A 79 -7.06 -10.20 -32.06
N ARG A 80 -6.24 -9.19 -31.74
CA ARG A 80 -6.10 -7.93 -32.48
C ARG A 80 -4.68 -7.77 -32.99
N PRO A 81 -4.36 -8.25 -34.22
CA PRO A 81 -3.01 -8.17 -34.76
C PRO A 81 -2.47 -6.72 -34.78
N LYS A 82 -1.16 -6.60 -34.58
CA LYS A 82 -0.45 -5.31 -34.58
C LYS A 82 -0.86 -4.38 -33.42
N SER A 83 -1.46 -4.91 -32.34
CA SER A 83 -1.76 -4.14 -31.15
C SER A 83 -0.50 -3.75 -30.38
N THR A 84 -0.46 -2.53 -29.88
CA THR A 84 0.54 -2.10 -28.89
C THR A 84 -0.17 -1.86 -27.57
N ILE A 85 0.13 -2.68 -26.57
CA ILE A 85 -0.47 -2.65 -25.24
C ILE A 85 0.60 -2.17 -24.26
N VAL A 86 0.26 -1.19 -23.44
CA VAL A 86 1.16 -0.62 -22.42
C VAL A 86 0.53 -0.83 -21.06
N LEU A 87 1.30 -1.42 -20.15
CA LEU A 87 0.99 -1.60 -18.73
C LEU A 87 1.92 -0.68 -17.96
N ASP A 88 1.37 0.29 -17.24
CA ASP A 88 2.13 1.26 -16.48
C ASP A 88 1.64 1.32 -15.03
N SER A 89 2.56 1.53 -14.09
CA SER A 89 2.32 1.56 -12.65
C SER A 89 3.28 2.54 -11.99
N PRO A 90 3.01 3.04 -10.77
CA PRO A 90 3.87 4.01 -10.09
C PRO A 90 5.32 3.56 -9.92
N SER A 91 5.59 2.26 -9.87
CA SER A 91 6.93 1.71 -9.71
C SER A 91 7.22 0.56 -10.68
N LEU A 92 8.51 0.38 -11.01
CA LEU A 92 8.97 -0.74 -11.84
C LEU A 92 8.54 -2.09 -11.27
N ARG A 93 8.60 -2.26 -9.94
CA ARG A 93 8.20 -3.50 -9.27
C ARG A 93 6.73 -3.82 -9.54
N GLN A 94 5.84 -2.83 -9.41
CA GLN A 94 4.40 -3.04 -9.67
C GLN A 94 4.12 -3.36 -11.14
N SER A 95 4.82 -2.70 -12.08
CA SER A 95 4.72 -3.04 -13.50
C SER A 95 5.21 -4.46 -13.80
N GLN A 96 6.26 -4.92 -13.12
CA GLN A 96 6.74 -6.31 -13.21
C GLN A 96 5.73 -7.31 -12.65
N GLU A 97 5.11 -7.02 -11.51
CA GLU A 97 4.05 -7.85 -10.90
C GLU A 97 2.85 -7.99 -11.85
N LEU A 98 2.44 -6.91 -12.50
CA LEU A 98 1.36 -6.96 -13.49
C LEU A 98 1.76 -7.80 -14.72
N MET A 99 3.02 -7.64 -15.19
CA MET A 99 3.55 -8.42 -16.30
C MET A 99 3.71 -9.91 -15.95
N MET A 100 4.05 -10.24 -14.72
CA MET A 100 4.07 -11.64 -14.24
C MET A 100 2.69 -12.28 -14.35
N LYS A 101 1.63 -11.62 -13.90
CA LYS A 101 0.25 -12.11 -14.05
C LYS A 101 -0.14 -12.29 -15.52
N PHE A 102 0.29 -11.38 -16.38
CA PHE A 102 0.11 -11.53 -17.82
C PHE A 102 0.82 -12.76 -18.34
N SER A 103 2.07 -13.00 -17.96
CA SER A 103 2.88 -14.16 -18.39
C SER A 103 2.34 -15.48 -17.84
N GLU A 104 1.81 -15.49 -16.62
CA GLU A 104 1.09 -16.65 -16.06
C GLU A 104 -0.07 -17.07 -16.96
N PHE A 105 -0.93 -16.13 -17.36
CA PHE A 105 -2.02 -16.42 -18.27
C PHE A 105 -1.55 -16.81 -19.67
N LEU A 106 -0.48 -16.16 -20.16
CA LEU A 106 0.11 -16.51 -21.46
C LEU A 106 0.59 -17.97 -21.49
N SER A 107 1.14 -18.47 -20.38
CA SER A 107 1.60 -19.86 -20.28
C SER A 107 0.47 -20.91 -20.37
N LEU A 108 -0.76 -20.51 -20.11
CA LEU A 108 -1.95 -21.39 -20.21
C LEU A 108 -2.52 -21.45 -21.64
N VAL A 109 -2.14 -20.51 -22.49
CA VAL A 109 -2.63 -20.47 -23.87
C VAL A 109 -1.93 -21.53 -24.72
N ASP A 110 -2.65 -22.14 -25.66
CA ASP A 110 -2.14 -23.14 -26.60
C ASP A 110 -0.86 -22.65 -27.28
N GLN A 111 0.12 -23.56 -27.44
CA GLN A 111 1.40 -23.34 -28.12
C GLN A 111 1.26 -22.89 -29.59
N SER A 112 0.04 -22.87 -30.14
CA SER A 112 -0.23 -22.24 -31.45
C SER A 112 0.01 -20.73 -31.46
N VAL A 113 0.03 -20.07 -30.30
CA VAL A 113 0.37 -18.66 -30.17
C VAL A 113 1.89 -18.52 -30.19
N LYS A 114 2.42 -18.10 -31.36
CA LYS A 114 3.86 -17.93 -31.55
C LYS A 114 4.32 -16.58 -30.99
N LEU A 115 5.42 -16.61 -30.25
CA LEU A 115 6.13 -15.42 -29.76
C LEU A 115 7.39 -15.17 -30.57
N ASP A 116 7.71 -13.90 -30.81
CA ASP A 116 8.98 -13.46 -31.40
C ASP A 116 10.02 -13.19 -30.31
N SER A 117 9.58 -12.66 -29.18
CA SER A 117 10.42 -12.45 -27.98
C SER A 117 9.60 -12.36 -26.71
N ASP A 118 10.21 -12.80 -25.60
CA ASP A 118 9.66 -12.73 -24.24
C ASP A 118 10.76 -12.29 -23.28
N THR A 119 10.51 -11.20 -22.58
CA THR A 119 11.38 -10.65 -21.53
C THR A 119 10.56 -10.25 -20.32
N LYS A 120 11.21 -9.97 -19.18
CA LYS A 120 10.53 -9.54 -17.94
C LYS A 120 9.64 -8.31 -18.10
N LEU A 121 9.82 -7.49 -19.14
CA LEU A 121 9.10 -6.23 -19.35
C LEU A 121 8.44 -6.11 -20.71
N SER A 122 8.61 -7.08 -21.61
CA SER A 122 8.11 -6.99 -22.97
C SER A 122 7.88 -8.36 -23.59
N VAL A 123 6.69 -8.55 -24.16
CA VAL A 123 6.36 -9.73 -24.96
C VAL A 123 5.97 -9.28 -26.36
N ARG A 124 6.52 -9.93 -27.39
CA ARG A 124 6.18 -9.72 -28.81
C ARG A 124 5.59 -10.98 -29.39
N PHE A 125 4.49 -10.83 -30.09
CA PHE A 125 3.75 -11.89 -30.76
C PHE A 125 4.05 -11.89 -32.25
N ALA A 126 4.10 -13.06 -32.86
CA ALA A 126 4.31 -13.23 -34.31
C ALA A 126 3.19 -12.57 -35.16
N ASN A 127 2.02 -12.25 -34.59
CA ASN A 127 0.97 -11.46 -35.25
C ASN A 127 1.28 -9.95 -35.31
N GLY A 128 2.46 -9.53 -34.85
CA GLY A 128 2.91 -8.14 -34.80
C GLY A 128 2.45 -7.37 -33.55
N SER A 129 1.71 -8.00 -32.64
CA SER A 129 1.32 -7.37 -31.36
C SER A 129 2.46 -7.36 -30.36
N ARG A 130 2.44 -6.40 -29.45
CA ARG A 130 3.40 -6.32 -28.35
C ARG A 130 2.76 -5.80 -27.07
N VAL A 131 3.22 -6.33 -25.94
CA VAL A 131 2.87 -5.88 -24.60
C VAL A 131 4.11 -5.37 -23.92
N LEU A 132 4.06 -4.18 -23.36
CA LEU A 132 5.16 -3.49 -22.71
C LEU A 132 4.77 -3.09 -21.29
N ALA A 133 5.57 -3.48 -20.33
CA ALA A 133 5.47 -2.98 -18.95
C ALA A 133 6.46 -1.82 -18.78
N LEU A 134 5.98 -0.65 -18.38
CA LEU A 134 6.79 0.54 -18.20
C LEU A 134 6.99 0.84 -16.72
N PRO A 135 8.19 1.26 -16.31
CA PRO A 135 8.36 1.88 -15.00
C PRO A 135 7.80 3.30 -15.06
N GLY A 136 7.05 3.72 -14.04
CA GLY A 136 6.40 5.03 -13.93
C GLY A 136 7.37 6.22 -13.94
N SER A 137 8.24 6.32 -14.96
CA SER A 137 9.15 7.44 -15.13
C SER A 137 9.00 8.08 -16.51
N GLU A 138 8.87 9.40 -16.55
CA GLU A 138 8.66 10.20 -17.76
C GLU A 138 9.73 9.96 -18.84
N LYS A 139 10.97 9.68 -18.46
CA LYS A 139 12.10 9.45 -19.38
C LYS A 139 11.95 8.18 -20.22
N THR A 140 11.32 7.15 -19.68
CA THR A 140 11.18 5.83 -20.32
C THR A 140 9.98 5.77 -21.26
N ILE A 141 9.03 6.68 -21.09
CA ILE A 141 7.72 6.68 -21.74
C ILE A 141 7.79 7.37 -23.12
N ARG A 142 8.70 8.35 -23.31
CA ARG A 142 8.86 9.09 -24.56
C ARG A 142 9.39 8.17 -25.66
N GLY A 143 8.66 8.06 -26.78
CA GLY A 143 9.04 7.27 -27.95
C GLY A 143 8.10 6.11 -28.28
N ILE A 144 7.12 5.82 -27.44
CA ILE A 144 6.09 4.83 -27.74
C ILE A 144 4.88 5.55 -28.34
N SER A 145 4.50 5.18 -29.55
CA SER A 145 3.37 5.76 -30.27
C SER A 145 2.39 4.67 -30.73
N ALA A 146 1.21 5.08 -31.14
CA ALA A 146 0.15 4.21 -31.66
C ALA A 146 -0.26 3.10 -30.68
N VAL A 147 -0.32 3.42 -29.38
CA VAL A 147 -0.78 2.51 -28.33
C VAL A 147 -2.27 2.25 -28.50
N THR A 148 -2.66 0.98 -28.62
CA THR A 148 -4.05 0.55 -28.81
C THR A 148 -4.78 0.33 -27.50
N LEU A 149 -4.05 -0.04 -26.44
CA LEU A 149 -4.55 -0.20 -25.07
C LEU A 149 -3.50 0.30 -24.09
N LEU A 150 -3.85 1.33 -23.31
CA LEU A 150 -3.04 1.84 -22.20
C LEU A 150 -3.76 1.52 -20.89
N ILE A 151 -3.07 0.85 -19.99
CA ILE A 151 -3.55 0.48 -18.65
C ILE A 151 -2.66 1.16 -17.64
N LEU A 152 -3.27 1.99 -16.76
CA LEU A 152 -2.60 2.61 -15.63
C LEU A 152 -3.09 1.92 -14.34
N ASP A 153 -2.23 1.10 -13.76
CA ASP A 153 -2.48 0.43 -12.47
C ASP A 153 -2.05 1.34 -11.32
N GLU A 154 -2.78 1.27 -10.22
CA GLU A 154 -2.63 2.17 -9.06
C GLU A 154 -2.63 3.65 -9.49
N ALA A 155 -3.55 3.99 -10.38
CA ALA A 155 -3.64 5.31 -11.02
C ALA A 155 -3.75 6.48 -10.03
N ALA A 156 -4.35 6.27 -8.85
CA ALA A 156 -4.42 7.29 -7.80
C ALA A 156 -3.04 7.64 -7.19
N ALA A 157 -2.02 6.81 -7.41
CA ALA A 157 -0.66 7.05 -6.94
C ALA A 157 0.28 7.55 -8.06
N ILE A 158 -0.19 7.64 -9.28
CA ILE A 158 0.58 8.16 -10.43
C ILE A 158 0.51 9.70 -10.41
N PRO A 159 1.64 10.42 -10.53
CA PRO A 159 1.65 11.89 -10.65
C PRO A 159 0.91 12.40 -11.88
N ASP A 160 0.27 13.57 -11.77
CA ASP A 160 -0.50 14.19 -12.86
C ASP A 160 0.38 14.49 -14.08
N GLU A 161 1.65 14.84 -13.88
CA GLU A 161 2.63 15.08 -14.94
C GLU A 161 2.87 13.82 -15.78
N LEU A 162 2.99 12.66 -15.13
CA LEU A 162 3.16 11.38 -15.79
C LEU A 162 1.91 11.00 -16.61
N TYR A 163 0.72 11.20 -16.01
CA TYR A 163 -0.54 11.02 -16.72
C TYR A 163 -0.62 11.90 -17.97
N GLY A 164 -0.20 13.17 -17.86
CA GLY A 164 -0.09 14.10 -18.99
C GLY A 164 0.86 13.59 -20.08
N ALA A 165 1.98 12.98 -19.71
CA ALA A 165 2.99 12.48 -20.62
C ALA A 165 2.58 11.21 -21.39
N VAL A 166 1.74 10.33 -20.79
CA VAL A 166 1.32 9.05 -21.43
C VAL A 166 0.11 9.21 -22.36
N ARG A 167 -0.77 10.16 -22.11
CA ARG A 167 -1.98 10.36 -22.94
C ARG A 167 -1.74 10.55 -24.43
N PRO A 168 -0.71 11.30 -24.87
CA PRO A 168 -0.42 11.46 -26.30
C PRO A 168 -0.13 10.16 -27.05
N MET A 169 0.27 9.09 -26.40
CA MET A 169 0.50 7.77 -27.00
C MET A 169 -0.73 7.20 -27.71
N LEU A 170 -1.93 7.61 -27.26
CA LEU A 170 -3.22 7.15 -27.77
C LEU A 170 -3.74 8.00 -28.94
N ALA A 171 -3.10 9.14 -29.25
CA ALA A 171 -3.64 10.14 -30.16
C ALA A 171 -3.84 9.60 -31.57
N VAL A 172 -2.86 8.86 -32.10
CA VAL A 172 -2.87 8.35 -33.47
C VAL A 172 -3.76 7.11 -33.60
N SER A 173 -3.65 6.17 -32.65
CA SER A 173 -4.38 4.91 -32.68
C SER A 173 -5.84 5.04 -32.26
N LYS A 174 -6.22 6.15 -31.61
CA LYS A 174 -7.49 6.30 -30.89
C LYS A 174 -7.71 5.16 -29.87
N GLY A 175 -6.59 4.71 -29.26
CA GLY A 175 -6.55 3.57 -28.37
C GLY A 175 -7.39 3.75 -27.11
N ARG A 176 -7.65 2.64 -26.45
CA ARG A 176 -8.39 2.58 -25.18
C ARG A 176 -7.49 2.99 -24.03
N LEU A 177 -8.07 3.65 -23.02
CA LEU A 177 -7.43 3.99 -21.76
C LEU A 177 -8.22 3.37 -20.60
N VAL A 178 -7.54 2.62 -19.77
CA VAL A 178 -8.06 2.04 -18.53
C VAL A 178 -7.28 2.59 -17.36
N LEU A 179 -7.96 3.28 -16.47
CA LEU A 179 -7.44 3.69 -15.16
C LEU A 179 -7.98 2.72 -14.12
N MET A 180 -7.14 2.21 -13.24
CA MET A 180 -7.59 1.37 -12.14
C MET A 180 -6.80 1.66 -10.86
N SER A 181 -7.51 1.78 -9.74
CA SER A 181 -6.90 2.04 -8.43
C SER A 181 -7.88 1.78 -7.30
N THR A 182 -7.36 1.66 -6.07
CA THR A 182 -8.08 2.08 -4.87
C THR A 182 -8.09 3.62 -4.82
N PRO A 183 -9.08 4.26 -4.17
CA PRO A 183 -9.08 5.72 -3.98
C PRO A 183 -7.89 6.19 -3.14
N ARG A 184 -7.42 7.42 -3.39
CA ARG A 184 -6.36 8.03 -2.58
C ARG A 184 -6.59 9.53 -2.42
N GLY A 185 -7.45 9.88 -1.47
CA GLY A 185 -7.84 11.28 -1.26
C GLY A 185 -8.67 11.86 -2.41
N GLU A 186 -9.20 13.06 -2.21
CA GLU A 186 -9.97 13.81 -3.22
C GLU A 186 -9.07 14.71 -4.07
N GLN A 187 -8.01 14.13 -4.64
CA GLN A 187 -7.01 14.89 -5.42
C GLN A 187 -6.42 14.06 -6.56
N GLY A 188 -5.80 14.74 -7.52
CA GLY A 188 -5.13 14.15 -8.68
C GLY A 188 -6.08 13.71 -9.78
N PHE A 189 -5.52 13.36 -10.93
CA PHE A 189 -6.28 13.06 -12.15
C PHE A 189 -7.24 11.87 -11.99
N PHE A 190 -6.93 10.90 -11.12
CA PHE A 190 -7.81 9.75 -10.91
C PHE A 190 -9.12 10.16 -10.22
N TYR A 191 -9.02 10.96 -9.14
CA TYR A 191 -10.20 11.54 -8.49
C TYR A 191 -10.98 12.46 -9.43
N ASP A 192 -10.30 13.35 -10.15
CA ASP A 192 -10.93 14.27 -11.10
C ASP A 192 -11.65 13.52 -12.23
N THR A 193 -11.06 12.42 -12.70
CA THR A 193 -11.71 11.54 -13.68
C THR A 193 -12.95 10.89 -13.08
N TRP A 194 -12.86 10.38 -11.85
CA TRP A 194 -13.97 9.72 -11.18
C TRP A 194 -15.10 10.69 -10.84
N ALA A 195 -14.77 11.80 -10.18
CA ALA A 195 -15.78 12.72 -9.65
C ALA A 195 -16.33 13.71 -10.69
N LYS A 196 -15.46 14.24 -11.56
CA LYS A 196 -15.77 15.43 -12.38
C LYS A 196 -15.87 15.15 -13.88
N SER A 197 -15.17 14.11 -14.41
CA SER A 197 -15.11 13.90 -15.85
C SER A 197 -16.34 13.20 -16.40
N THR A 198 -16.76 13.62 -17.60
CA THR A 198 -17.78 12.98 -18.43
C THR A 198 -17.13 12.12 -19.52
N GLY A 199 -17.90 11.21 -20.14
CA GLY A 199 -17.42 10.38 -21.25
C GLY A 199 -16.52 9.20 -20.81
N TRP A 200 -16.49 8.89 -19.53
CA TRP A 200 -15.83 7.71 -18.96
C TRP A 200 -16.87 6.68 -18.51
N GLU A 201 -16.65 5.43 -18.85
CA GLU A 201 -17.33 4.34 -18.18
C GLU A 201 -16.67 4.16 -16.80
N LYS A 202 -17.45 4.38 -15.75
CA LYS A 202 -17.03 4.29 -14.35
C LYS A 202 -17.57 2.99 -13.75
N ILE A 203 -16.69 2.18 -13.19
CA ILE A 203 -17.04 0.90 -12.55
C ILE A 203 -16.51 0.97 -11.12
N GLU A 204 -17.40 0.95 -10.15
CA GLU A 204 -17.09 0.88 -8.73
C GLU A 204 -17.16 -0.58 -8.28
N VAL A 205 -16.14 -1.05 -7.56
CA VAL A 205 -16.02 -2.44 -7.14
C VAL A 205 -15.65 -2.49 -5.64
N PRO A 206 -16.59 -2.20 -4.74
CA PRO A 206 -16.37 -2.36 -3.30
C PRO A 206 -16.23 -3.83 -2.94
N TRP A 207 -15.66 -4.11 -1.77
CA TRP A 207 -15.36 -5.47 -1.31
C TRP A 207 -16.55 -6.42 -1.34
N GLN A 208 -17.78 -5.93 -1.13
CA GLN A 208 -19.01 -6.72 -1.19
C GLN A 208 -19.25 -7.38 -2.57
N GLN A 209 -18.66 -6.84 -3.63
CA GLN A 209 -18.70 -7.43 -4.97
C GLN A 209 -17.57 -8.44 -5.22
N CYS A 210 -16.76 -8.73 -4.21
CA CYS A 210 -15.60 -9.61 -4.28
C CYS A 210 -15.81 -10.83 -3.38
N PRO A 211 -16.37 -11.94 -3.87
CA PRO A 211 -16.75 -13.09 -3.05
C PRO A 211 -15.60 -13.76 -2.27
N ARG A 212 -14.37 -13.44 -2.63
CA ARG A 212 -13.16 -13.96 -1.98
C ARG A 212 -12.75 -13.19 -0.73
N ILE A 213 -13.34 -12.02 -0.48
CA ILE A 213 -13.05 -11.20 0.69
C ILE A 213 -14.04 -11.58 1.80
N ASP A 214 -13.50 -12.10 2.91
CA ASP A 214 -14.28 -12.48 4.07
C ASP A 214 -14.77 -11.21 4.81
N PRO A 215 -16.08 -11.07 5.09
CA PRO A 215 -16.58 -10.00 5.93
C PRO A 215 -15.91 -9.91 7.32
N ALA A 216 -15.51 -11.04 7.90
CA ALA A 216 -14.83 -11.06 9.19
C ALA A 216 -13.46 -10.34 9.13
N PHE A 217 -12.74 -10.51 8.02
CA PHE A 217 -11.49 -9.80 7.75
C PHE A 217 -11.70 -8.28 7.66
N ILE A 218 -12.79 -7.83 7.04
CA ILE A 218 -13.11 -6.39 6.94
C ILE A 218 -13.39 -5.80 8.33
N GLU A 219 -14.08 -6.53 9.20
CA GLU A 219 -14.32 -6.09 10.58
C GLU A 219 -13.04 -6.09 11.43
N GLU A 220 -12.10 -6.98 11.16
CA GLU A 220 -10.78 -6.96 11.77
C GLU A 220 -9.99 -5.73 11.31
N GLU A 221 -9.91 -5.46 10.00
CA GLU A 221 -9.27 -4.25 9.44
C GLU A 221 -9.90 -2.97 9.99
N ARG A 222 -11.24 -2.96 10.18
CA ARG A 222 -11.95 -1.81 10.77
C ARG A 222 -11.54 -1.57 12.21
N ARG A 223 -11.36 -2.62 12.99
CA ARG A 223 -10.92 -2.52 14.40
C ARG A 223 -9.45 -2.09 14.51
N GLU A 224 -8.61 -2.56 13.59
CA GLU A 224 -7.16 -2.27 13.65
C GLU A 224 -6.78 -0.94 13.01
N ARG A 225 -7.48 -0.55 11.94
CA ARG A 225 -7.09 0.59 11.09
C ARG A 225 -8.13 1.71 11.01
N GLY A 226 -9.30 1.51 11.60
CA GLY A 226 -10.39 2.50 11.62
C GLY A 226 -11.31 2.45 10.41
N SER A 227 -12.47 3.08 10.57
CA SER A 227 -13.53 3.10 9.55
C SER A 227 -13.12 3.86 8.30
N ALA A 228 -12.35 4.95 8.43
CA ALA A 228 -11.88 5.74 7.28
C ALA A 228 -10.94 4.92 6.38
N TRP A 229 -10.05 4.14 6.97
CA TRP A 229 -9.18 3.23 6.22
C TRP A 229 -9.98 2.21 5.42
N VAL A 230 -10.94 1.54 6.07
CA VAL A 230 -11.79 0.55 5.40
C VAL A 230 -12.64 1.20 4.31
N ALA A 231 -13.18 2.39 4.56
CA ALA A 231 -13.94 3.14 3.57
C ALA A 231 -13.11 3.42 2.30
N GLN A 232 -11.84 3.81 2.46
CA GLN A 232 -10.96 4.08 1.33
C GLN A 232 -10.51 2.79 0.63
N GLU A 233 -9.94 1.83 1.36
CA GLU A 233 -9.23 0.70 0.77
C GLU A 233 -10.18 -0.43 0.30
N TYR A 234 -11.37 -0.54 0.91
CA TYR A 234 -12.32 -1.61 0.64
C TYR A 234 -13.70 -1.15 0.15
N GLU A 235 -14.16 0.05 0.52
CA GLU A 235 -15.48 0.55 0.14
C GLU A 235 -15.44 1.59 -1.01
N CYS A 236 -14.28 1.78 -1.63
CA CYS A 236 -14.08 2.66 -2.79
C CYS A 236 -14.42 4.14 -2.53
N LYS A 237 -14.34 4.62 -1.27
CA LYS A 237 -14.65 6.00 -0.91
C LYS A 237 -13.42 6.88 -1.00
N PHE A 238 -13.55 8.00 -1.70
CA PHE A 238 -12.54 9.06 -1.64
C PHE A 238 -12.72 9.81 -0.32
N ILE A 239 -11.65 9.97 0.42
CA ILE A 239 -11.64 10.71 1.69
C ILE A 239 -11.07 12.09 1.41
N ALA A 240 -11.80 13.14 1.77
CA ALA A 240 -11.35 14.51 1.58
C ALA A 240 -9.98 14.71 2.23
N ALA A 241 -9.06 15.37 1.53
CA ALA A 241 -7.71 15.65 2.02
C ALA A 241 -7.69 16.50 3.31
N GLY A 242 -8.79 17.16 3.63
CA GLY A 242 -8.98 17.95 4.84
C GLY A 242 -9.86 17.30 5.91
N ALA A 243 -10.27 16.03 5.74
CA ALA A 243 -11.00 15.33 6.80
C ALA A 243 -10.07 15.13 7.99
N THR A 244 -10.43 15.72 9.13
CA THR A 244 -9.72 15.51 10.39
C THR A 244 -9.79 14.04 10.77
N ARG A 245 -8.65 13.48 11.21
CA ARG A 245 -8.53 12.06 11.51
C ARG A 245 -9.10 11.70 12.89
N VAL A 246 -9.12 12.66 13.79
CA VAL A 246 -9.69 12.49 15.13
C VAL A 246 -10.84 13.47 15.32
N GLN A 247 -11.95 12.98 15.84
CA GLN A 247 -13.11 13.79 16.16
C GLN A 247 -13.12 14.14 17.64
N ARG A 248 -13.55 15.37 17.98
CA ARG A 248 -13.66 15.80 19.37
C ARG A 248 -14.52 14.86 20.23
N ALA A 249 -15.54 14.24 19.65
CA ALA A 249 -16.41 13.30 20.35
C ALA A 249 -15.71 11.99 20.78
N TRP A 250 -14.55 11.69 20.20
CA TRP A 250 -13.77 10.49 20.53
C TRP A 250 -12.79 10.70 21.68
N LEU A 251 -12.51 11.97 22.05
CA LEU A 251 -11.60 12.29 23.13
C LEU A 251 -12.20 11.88 24.48
N LYS A 252 -11.45 11.06 25.21
CA LYS A 252 -11.76 10.66 26.58
C LYS A 252 -10.72 11.21 27.53
N TYR A 253 -11.15 11.59 28.72
CA TYR A 253 -10.30 12.19 29.73
C TYR A 253 -10.33 11.39 31.02
N GLU A 254 -9.21 11.38 31.70
CA GLU A 254 -9.05 10.81 33.02
C GLU A 254 -8.27 11.75 33.95
N ASP A 255 -8.55 11.71 35.24
CA ASP A 255 -7.84 12.54 36.21
C ASP A 255 -6.43 11.97 36.51
N HIS A 256 -6.32 10.64 36.51
CA HIS A 256 -5.07 9.91 36.76
C HIS A 256 -5.04 8.64 35.94
N ALA A 257 -3.93 8.39 35.25
CA ALA A 257 -3.72 7.12 34.60
C ALA A 257 -3.42 5.99 35.62
N PRO A 258 -3.79 4.73 35.33
CA PRO A 258 -3.47 3.59 36.17
C PRO A 258 -1.98 3.23 36.05
N LEU A 259 -1.08 4.01 36.67
CA LEU A 259 0.38 3.87 36.53
C LEU A 259 0.94 2.49 36.90
N GLN A 260 0.18 1.71 37.67
CA GLN A 260 0.53 0.32 37.96
C GLN A 260 0.23 -0.55 36.72
N HIS A 261 1.25 -1.24 36.22
CA HIS A 261 1.14 -2.13 35.05
C HIS A 261 0.94 -1.44 33.69
N LEU A 262 1.52 -0.24 33.50
CA LEU A 262 1.61 0.37 32.18
C LEU A 262 2.94 0.02 31.49
N ASP A 263 2.85 -0.40 30.23
CA ASP A 263 3.97 -0.34 29.31
C ASP A 263 4.11 1.11 28.82
N ILE A 264 5.15 1.82 29.23
CA ILE A 264 5.35 3.23 28.90
C ILE A 264 6.38 3.38 27.79
N ALA A 265 6.03 4.08 26.71
CA ALA A 265 6.94 4.47 25.64
C ALA A 265 7.01 5.99 25.52
N LEU A 266 8.16 6.51 25.13
CA LEU A 266 8.39 7.91 24.79
C LEU A 266 8.64 8.02 23.30
N GLY A 267 7.75 8.71 22.58
CA GLY A 267 7.92 9.03 21.15
C GLY A 267 8.42 10.47 21.01
N VAL A 268 9.38 10.67 20.13
CA VAL A 268 10.00 11.98 19.89
C VAL A 268 10.06 12.28 18.40
N ASP A 269 9.57 13.46 18.04
CA ASP A 269 9.78 14.06 16.73
C ASP A 269 10.75 15.23 16.88
N LEU A 270 11.87 15.23 16.14
CA LEU A 270 12.98 16.15 16.31
C LEU A 270 12.97 17.26 15.28
N ALA A 271 12.98 18.52 15.72
CA ALA A 271 13.24 19.67 14.84
C ALA A 271 14.70 19.67 14.35
N ILE A 272 14.86 19.94 13.04
CA ILE A 272 16.19 19.98 12.38
C ILE A 272 16.87 21.36 12.55
N SER A 273 16.14 22.40 12.89
CA SER A 273 16.63 23.80 12.86
C SER A 273 16.35 24.53 14.16
N GLU A 274 17.35 25.32 14.62
CA GLU A 274 17.26 26.19 15.82
C GLU A 274 16.53 27.51 15.59
N LYS A 275 16.11 27.84 14.36
CA LYS A 275 15.48 29.09 14.02
C LYS A 275 14.13 29.28 14.69
N ALA A 276 13.78 30.48 15.10
CA ALA A 276 12.48 30.82 15.71
C ALA A 276 11.25 30.48 14.82
N THR A 277 11.47 30.30 13.51
CA THR A 277 10.46 29.90 12.52
C THR A 277 10.50 28.38 12.20
N ALA A 278 11.36 27.61 12.88
CA ALA A 278 11.49 26.19 12.68
C ALA A 278 10.39 25.41 13.42
N ASP A 279 10.20 24.15 13.02
CA ASP A 279 9.33 23.19 13.68
C ASP A 279 9.78 22.95 15.13
N TYR A 280 8.90 22.39 15.94
CA TYR A 280 9.21 22.05 17.33
C TYR A 280 9.79 20.63 17.42
N THR A 281 10.69 20.42 18.38
CA THR A 281 10.92 19.09 18.91
C THR A 281 9.77 18.77 19.84
N ALA A 282 8.98 17.77 19.51
CA ALA A 282 7.84 17.31 20.27
C ALA A 282 8.11 15.93 20.89
N ALA A 283 7.59 15.72 22.08
CA ALA A 283 7.70 14.46 22.81
C ALA A 283 6.36 14.07 23.43
N VAL A 284 5.97 12.82 23.26
CA VAL A 284 4.73 12.25 23.80
C VAL A 284 5.05 10.99 24.59
N VAL A 285 4.59 10.97 25.83
CA VAL A 285 4.66 9.79 26.71
C VAL A 285 3.33 9.07 26.64
N LEU A 286 3.36 7.85 26.17
CA LEU A 286 2.18 7.00 25.97
C LEU A 286 2.31 5.74 26.82
N GLY A 287 1.29 5.44 27.62
CA GLY A 287 1.16 4.20 28.39
C GLY A 287 0.16 3.26 27.74
N ARG A 288 0.41 1.95 27.82
CA ARG A 288 -0.56 0.91 27.44
C ARG A 288 -0.87 0.04 28.64
N ASP A 289 -2.16 -0.09 28.97
CA ASP A 289 -2.63 -0.96 30.08
C ASP A 289 -2.76 -2.43 29.62
N ILE A 290 -3.07 -3.31 30.57
CA ILE A 290 -3.24 -4.76 30.34
C ILE A 290 -4.47 -5.09 29.49
N GLN A 291 -5.42 -4.19 29.35
CA GLN A 291 -6.59 -4.31 28.47
C GLN A 291 -6.28 -3.80 27.05
N GLY A 292 -5.11 -3.19 26.83
CA GLY A 292 -4.69 -2.62 25.59
C GLY A 292 -5.17 -1.19 25.35
N ASN A 293 -5.78 -0.52 26.36
CA ASN A 293 -6.08 0.91 26.24
C ASN A 293 -4.81 1.74 26.31
N LEU A 294 -4.88 2.90 25.72
CA LEU A 294 -3.79 3.86 25.64
C LEU A 294 -4.04 5.06 26.54
N HIS A 295 -3.02 5.50 27.23
CA HIS A 295 -3.05 6.63 28.14
C HIS A 295 -2.00 7.64 27.71
N VAL A 296 -2.41 8.82 27.21
CA VAL A 296 -1.50 9.92 26.92
C VAL A 296 -1.16 10.60 28.23
N LEU A 297 0.05 10.31 28.74
CA LEU A 297 0.49 10.69 30.10
C LEU A 297 1.11 12.07 30.15
N ASP A 298 1.90 12.42 29.13
CA ASP A 298 2.61 13.72 29.06
C ASP A 298 2.85 14.08 27.59
N VAL A 299 2.72 15.36 27.28
CA VAL A 299 3.01 15.90 25.96
C VAL A 299 3.78 17.19 26.18
N GLN A 300 4.95 17.30 25.59
CA GLN A 300 5.79 18.47 25.68
C GLN A 300 6.39 18.82 24.32
N ARG A 301 6.67 20.10 24.12
CA ARG A 301 7.41 20.55 22.94
C ARG A 301 8.40 21.65 23.33
N MET A 302 9.50 21.68 22.61
CA MET A 302 10.53 22.69 22.80
C MET A 302 11.15 23.14 21.49
N ARG A 303 11.85 24.27 21.54
CA ARG A 303 12.84 24.67 20.53
C ARG A 303 14.17 24.84 21.24
N GLY A 304 15.22 24.29 20.67
CA GLY A 304 16.53 24.35 21.27
C GLY A 304 17.60 23.70 20.42
N SER A 305 18.83 23.85 20.85
CA SER A 305 20.00 23.24 20.27
C SER A 305 19.99 21.72 20.44
N PHE A 306 20.84 21.04 19.71
CA PHE A 306 21.06 19.61 19.79
C PHE A 306 21.24 19.10 21.23
N ASN A 307 22.08 19.78 22.02
CA ASN A 307 22.31 19.39 23.41
C ASN A 307 21.09 19.61 24.31
N GLU A 308 20.34 20.70 24.07
CA GLU A 308 19.10 20.93 24.81
C GLU A 308 18.03 19.91 24.49
N GLN A 309 17.97 19.41 23.26
CA GLN A 309 17.07 18.32 22.88
C GLN A 309 17.44 17.01 23.61
N ILE A 310 18.72 16.69 23.77
CA ILE A 310 19.19 15.53 24.54
C ILE A 310 18.72 15.65 25.99
N VAL A 311 19.02 16.79 26.65
CA VAL A 311 18.62 17.03 28.04
C VAL A 311 17.08 16.94 28.20
N PHE A 312 16.33 17.46 27.27
CA PHE A 312 14.87 17.40 27.27
C PHE A 312 14.37 15.95 27.25
N ILE A 313 14.92 15.10 26.37
CA ILE A 313 14.55 13.68 26.28
C ILE A 313 14.95 12.94 27.57
N GLU A 314 16.14 13.20 28.10
CA GLU A 314 16.63 12.58 29.34
C GLU A 314 15.77 12.94 30.55
N GLN A 315 15.33 14.19 30.65
CA GLN A 315 14.43 14.66 31.71
C GLN A 315 13.07 13.94 31.66
N LEU A 316 12.48 13.81 30.47
CA LEU A 316 11.23 13.07 30.30
C LEU A 316 11.41 11.58 30.59
N ALA A 317 12.50 10.99 30.14
CA ALA A 317 12.82 9.60 30.39
C ALA A 317 13.06 9.35 31.89
N ALA A 318 13.75 10.23 32.59
CA ALA A 318 13.94 10.13 34.05
C ALA A 318 12.62 10.26 34.82
N LYS A 319 11.70 11.09 34.35
CA LYS A 319 10.36 11.30 34.97
C LYS A 319 9.45 10.08 34.82
N TRP A 320 9.43 9.50 33.61
CA TRP A 320 8.42 8.50 33.23
C TRP A 320 8.94 7.07 33.15
N ASN A 321 10.26 6.89 33.16
CA ASN A 321 10.95 5.60 33.05
C ASN A 321 10.42 4.72 31.91
N PRO A 322 10.40 5.21 30.64
CA PRO A 322 9.87 4.44 29.53
C PRO A 322 10.77 3.24 29.22
N PHE A 323 10.18 2.10 28.88
CA PHE A 323 10.98 0.94 28.47
C PHE A 323 11.66 1.15 27.10
N VAL A 324 11.18 2.10 26.29
CA VAL A 324 11.76 2.47 25.00
C VAL A 324 11.52 3.95 24.70
N VAL A 325 12.52 4.59 24.11
CA VAL A 325 12.48 5.93 23.52
C VAL A 325 12.54 5.76 22.00
N ALA A 326 11.48 6.14 21.31
CA ALA A 326 11.39 6.05 19.86
C ALA A 326 11.60 7.42 19.21
N ILE A 327 12.56 7.51 18.30
CA ILE A 327 12.93 8.73 17.60
C ILE A 327 12.88 8.48 16.10
N GLU A 328 12.37 9.42 15.29
CA GLU A 328 12.42 9.30 13.84
C GLU A 328 13.89 9.19 13.36
N GLU A 329 14.19 8.19 12.50
CA GLU A 329 15.55 7.98 11.97
C GLU A 329 15.69 8.61 10.58
N VAL A 330 15.97 9.93 10.53
CA VAL A 330 16.42 10.64 9.31
C VAL A 330 17.87 11.07 9.48
N ASN A 331 18.54 11.46 8.41
CA ASN A 331 20.01 11.60 8.37
C ASN A 331 20.66 12.41 9.52
N TYR A 332 20.04 13.50 9.96
CA TYR A 332 20.55 14.33 11.08
C TYR A 332 20.30 13.68 12.45
N GLN A 333 19.20 13.00 12.60
CA GLN A 333 18.71 12.46 13.86
C GLN A 333 19.52 11.22 14.31
N LYS A 334 20.22 10.56 13.39
CA LYS A 334 21.12 9.41 13.72
C LYS A 334 22.20 9.77 14.74
N ALA A 335 22.76 10.97 14.67
CA ALA A 335 23.77 11.42 15.60
C ALA A 335 23.22 11.53 17.03
N LEU A 336 22.00 12.04 17.19
CA LEU A 336 21.32 12.16 18.49
C LEU A 336 20.96 10.79 19.05
N ILE A 337 20.46 9.89 18.22
CA ILE A 337 20.18 8.49 18.61
C ILE A 337 21.46 7.81 19.09
N GLN A 338 22.57 7.96 18.37
CA GLN A 338 23.85 7.37 18.74
C GLN A 338 24.37 7.94 20.07
N GLN A 339 24.28 9.25 20.26
CA GLN A 339 24.74 9.89 21.50
C GLN A 339 23.88 9.48 22.69
N LEU A 340 22.56 9.54 22.60
CA LEU A 340 21.65 9.05 23.66
C LEU A 340 21.89 7.58 23.99
N SER A 341 22.15 6.73 23.00
CA SER A 341 22.41 5.31 23.21
C SER A 341 23.78 5.05 23.85
N ALA A 342 24.77 5.93 23.63
CA ALA A 342 26.13 5.79 24.17
C ALA A 342 26.25 6.36 25.58
N ASP A 343 25.60 7.50 25.85
CA ASP A 343 25.77 8.29 27.06
C ASP A 343 24.72 8.01 28.13
N SER A 344 23.64 7.29 27.78
CA SER A 344 22.55 6.98 28.71
C SER A 344 22.23 5.48 28.75
N LEU A 345 21.55 5.03 29.82
CA LEU A 345 21.00 3.67 29.93
C LEU A 345 19.65 3.52 29.23
N LEU A 346 19.26 4.46 28.39
CA LEU A 346 17.98 4.46 27.72
C LEU A 346 17.98 3.49 26.53
N ASN A 347 16.91 2.71 26.41
CA ASN A 347 16.67 1.88 25.22
C ASN A 347 16.15 2.78 24.09
N VAL A 348 17.05 3.41 23.35
CA VAL A 348 16.71 4.32 22.25
C VAL A 348 16.62 3.56 20.94
N ARG A 349 15.52 3.75 20.20
CA ARG A 349 15.31 3.13 18.89
C ARG A 349 14.98 4.16 17.83
N GLY A 350 15.71 4.11 16.72
CA GLY A 350 15.40 4.85 15.51
C GLY A 350 14.26 4.19 14.74
N ILE A 351 13.24 4.97 14.40
CA ILE A 351 12.12 4.51 13.56
C ILE A 351 12.26 5.13 12.17
N LYS A 352 12.44 4.29 11.15
CA LYS A 352 12.45 4.74 9.76
C LYS A 352 11.04 5.00 9.28
N PRO A 353 10.73 6.18 8.72
CA PRO A 353 9.45 6.45 8.13
C PRO A 353 9.27 5.61 6.85
N ILE A 354 8.53 4.49 6.95
CA ILE A 354 8.27 3.56 5.82
C ILE A 354 7.01 3.99 5.06
N SER A 355 6.12 4.77 5.68
CA SER A 355 4.84 5.22 5.12
C SER A 355 4.64 6.72 5.34
N ASP A 356 3.69 7.29 4.60
CA ASP A 356 3.26 8.68 4.83
C ASP A 356 2.63 8.83 6.24
N LYS A 357 2.61 10.07 6.76
CA LYS A 357 2.16 10.37 8.12
C LYS A 357 0.70 9.96 8.41
N VAL A 358 -0.17 10.04 7.42
CA VAL A 358 -1.57 9.64 7.56
C VAL A 358 -1.67 8.13 7.76
N SER A 359 -0.93 7.36 6.98
CA SER A 359 -0.87 5.90 7.12
C SER A 359 -0.27 5.44 8.45
N ARG A 360 0.72 6.18 8.98
CA ARG A 360 1.30 5.90 10.31
C ARG A 360 0.29 6.17 11.43
N PHE A 361 -0.55 7.19 11.28
CA PHE A 361 -1.53 7.58 12.29
C PHE A 361 -2.80 6.72 12.28
N ALA A 362 -3.10 6.01 11.18
CA ALA A 362 -4.34 5.25 11.02
C ALA A 362 -4.65 4.25 12.16
N PRO A 363 -3.69 3.51 12.75
CA PRO A 363 -3.98 2.65 13.90
C PRO A 363 -4.41 3.43 15.15
N LEU A 364 -3.88 4.63 15.37
CA LEU A 364 -4.29 5.50 16.47
C LEU A 364 -5.69 6.09 16.21
N GLU A 365 -6.00 6.50 14.98
CA GLU A 365 -7.33 6.92 14.56
C GLU A 365 -8.38 5.87 14.96
N ALA A 366 -8.14 4.60 14.64
CA ALA A 366 -9.00 3.50 15.02
C ALA A 366 -9.19 3.39 16.55
N ARG A 367 -8.10 3.55 17.32
CA ARG A 367 -8.15 3.50 18.79
C ARG A 367 -8.94 4.66 19.38
N TYR A 368 -8.79 5.87 18.82
CA TYR A 368 -9.63 7.02 19.19
C TYR A 368 -11.10 6.76 18.87
N GLU A 369 -11.42 6.27 17.68
CA GLU A 369 -12.79 5.94 17.25
C GLU A 369 -13.45 4.92 18.18
N LEU A 370 -12.70 3.89 18.59
CA LEU A 370 -13.15 2.85 19.53
C LEU A 370 -13.20 3.33 21.00
N GLY A 371 -12.73 4.56 21.27
CA GLY A 371 -12.67 5.11 22.61
C GLY A 371 -11.69 4.39 23.53
N GLN A 372 -10.59 3.91 22.98
CA GLN A 372 -9.51 3.21 23.69
C GLN A 372 -8.32 4.11 23.99
N VAL A 373 -8.42 5.43 23.76
CA VAL A 373 -7.38 6.41 24.07
C VAL A 373 -7.90 7.39 25.10
N TYR A 374 -7.17 7.54 26.21
CA TYR A 374 -7.48 8.41 27.32
C TYR A 374 -6.41 9.51 27.44
N HIS A 375 -6.83 10.75 27.59
CA HIS A 375 -5.96 11.87 27.87
C HIS A 375 -5.96 12.16 29.36
N VAL A 376 -4.79 12.17 30.00
CA VAL A 376 -4.67 12.65 31.36
C VAL A 376 -4.97 14.16 31.38
N ARG A 377 -5.77 14.62 32.33
CA ARG A 377 -6.08 16.05 32.44
C ARG A 377 -4.83 16.88 32.69
N GLY A 378 -4.76 18.05 32.04
CA GLY A 378 -3.64 18.96 32.15
C GLY A 378 -2.62 18.86 31.01
N LEU A 379 -2.88 18.07 29.99
CA LEU A 379 -2.11 18.12 28.75
C LEU A 379 -2.21 19.52 28.10
N PRO A 380 -1.18 19.95 27.32
CA PRO A 380 -1.22 21.22 26.61
C PRO A 380 -2.43 21.31 25.67
N PRO A 381 -3.22 22.40 25.68
CA PRO A 381 -4.39 22.55 24.81
C PRO A 381 -4.01 22.57 23.32
N GLU A 382 -2.77 22.92 23.01
CA GLU A 382 -2.22 22.90 21.65
C GLU A 382 -2.16 21.48 21.10
N PHE A 383 -1.92 20.47 21.94
CA PHE A 383 -1.90 19.06 21.51
C PHE A 383 -3.26 18.62 20.97
N GLU A 384 -4.33 18.92 21.69
CA GLU A 384 -5.67 18.58 21.21
C GLU A 384 -6.05 19.38 19.96
N SER A 385 -5.63 20.63 19.86
CA SER A 385 -5.87 21.46 18.70
C SER A 385 -5.16 20.91 17.47
N GLU A 386 -3.91 20.45 17.62
CA GLU A 386 -3.14 19.82 16.58
C GLU A 386 -3.76 18.48 16.16
N LEU A 387 -4.11 17.63 17.14
CA LEU A 387 -4.75 16.33 16.92
C LEU A 387 -6.08 16.45 16.15
N LEU A 388 -6.92 17.45 16.52
CA LEU A 388 -8.21 17.69 15.88
C LEU A 388 -8.09 18.37 14.50
N SER A 389 -6.93 18.92 14.15
CA SER A 389 -6.66 19.50 12.83
C SER A 389 -5.78 18.61 11.95
N PHE A 390 -5.23 17.53 12.48
CA PHE A 390 -4.38 16.60 11.74
C PHE A 390 -5.15 15.94 10.56
N PRO A 391 -4.59 15.84 9.34
CA PRO A 391 -3.21 16.18 8.95
C PRO A 391 -3.02 17.59 8.37
N MET A 392 -4.01 18.47 8.43
CA MET A 392 -4.02 19.78 7.78
C MET A 392 -3.63 20.93 8.70
N GLY A 393 -3.28 20.64 9.96
CA GLY A 393 -2.81 21.63 10.93
C GLY A 393 -1.54 22.36 10.48
N ALA A 394 -1.27 23.53 11.06
CA ALA A 394 -0.03 24.27 10.83
C ALA A 394 1.20 23.53 11.39
N HIS A 395 0.99 22.69 12.38
CA HIS A 395 1.98 21.82 13.01
C HIS A 395 1.38 20.42 13.15
N ASP A 396 2.22 19.40 13.10
CA ASP A 396 1.88 17.99 13.29
C ASP A 396 2.93 17.23 14.12
N ASP A 397 3.88 17.97 14.71
CA ASP A 397 5.02 17.42 15.46
C ASP A 397 4.58 16.56 16.65
N MET A 398 3.53 16.97 17.39
CA MET A 398 3.01 16.21 18.54
C MET A 398 2.20 14.99 18.08
N CYS A 399 1.52 15.05 16.94
CA CYS A 399 0.85 13.91 16.34
C CYS A 399 1.84 12.87 15.83
N ASP A 400 2.94 13.29 15.22
CA ASP A 400 4.01 12.39 14.77
C ASP A 400 4.73 11.76 15.99
N ALA A 401 5.04 12.52 17.05
CA ALA A 401 5.57 11.98 18.30
C ALA A 401 4.63 10.96 18.95
N LEU A 402 3.31 11.20 18.94
CA LEU A 402 2.30 10.22 19.40
C LEU A 402 2.33 8.95 18.55
N ALA A 403 2.45 9.07 17.23
CA ALA A 403 2.55 7.92 16.36
C ALA A 403 3.83 7.10 16.59
N TYR A 404 4.97 7.75 16.89
CA TYR A 404 6.21 7.07 17.26
C TYR A 404 6.11 6.37 18.61
N SER A 405 5.48 6.97 19.62
CA SER A 405 5.26 6.31 20.92
C SER A 405 4.35 5.08 20.76
N TRP A 406 3.30 5.17 19.97
CA TRP A 406 2.45 4.03 19.64
C TRP A 406 3.22 2.91 18.93
N HIS A 407 4.01 3.24 17.94
CA HIS A 407 4.84 2.26 17.22
C HIS A 407 5.83 1.54 18.15
N ALA A 408 6.39 2.30 19.11
CA ALA A 408 7.32 1.77 20.11
C ALA A 408 6.66 0.74 21.05
N LEU A 409 5.40 0.95 21.41
CA LEU A 409 4.63 -0.02 22.22
C LEU A 409 4.45 -1.37 21.51
N GLY A 410 4.56 -1.43 20.20
CA GLY A 410 4.56 -2.67 19.42
C GLY A 410 5.80 -3.54 19.65
N PHE A 411 6.92 -2.99 20.13
CA PHE A 411 8.13 -3.73 20.43
C PHE A 411 8.06 -4.56 21.73
N THR A 412 7.02 -4.38 22.55
CA THR A 412 6.82 -5.15 23.79
C THR A 412 6.04 -6.45 23.60
N SER A 413 5.52 -6.76 22.42
CA SER A 413 4.84 -8.03 22.21
C SER A 413 5.85 -9.18 22.16
N CYS A 414 6.00 -9.82 23.30
CA CYS A 414 6.45 -11.21 23.52
C CYS A 414 7.51 -11.75 22.51
N THR A 415 8.72 -11.23 22.59
CA THR A 415 9.88 -12.10 22.48
C THR A 415 10.59 -11.98 23.81
N GLU A 416 10.45 -12.99 24.66
CA GLU A 416 11.44 -13.26 25.69
C GLU A 416 12.81 -13.08 25.02
N TRP A 417 13.57 -12.10 25.51
CA TRP A 417 14.97 -11.97 25.13
C TRP A 417 15.66 -13.25 25.63
N ILE A 418 15.78 -14.24 24.78
CA ILE A 418 16.67 -15.37 25.00
C ILE A 418 18.06 -14.82 24.68
N PRO A 419 18.94 -14.67 25.69
CA PRO A 419 20.33 -14.31 25.42
C PRO A 419 20.88 -15.32 24.42
N PRO A 420 21.75 -14.94 23.49
CA PRO A 420 22.47 -15.90 22.67
C PRO A 420 23.10 -16.90 23.60
N LEU A 421 22.78 -18.17 23.43
CA LEU A 421 23.55 -19.24 24.09
C LEU A 421 24.99 -19.04 23.62
N ASP A 422 25.90 -18.82 24.56
CA ASP A 422 27.32 -18.84 24.28
C ASP A 422 27.60 -20.14 23.52
N GLU A 423 27.93 -20.05 22.26
CA GLU A 423 28.44 -21.21 21.52
C GLU A 423 29.69 -21.66 22.24
N PRO A 424 29.75 -22.95 22.67
CA PRO A 424 30.98 -23.46 23.24
C PRO A 424 32.08 -23.36 22.17
N GLY A 425 33.14 -22.64 22.50
CA GLY A 425 34.27 -22.43 21.60
C GLY A 425 34.71 -23.77 21.01
N ILE A 426 34.73 -23.82 19.69
CA ILE A 426 35.39 -24.90 18.95
C ILE A 426 36.89 -24.73 19.24
N GLU A 427 37.41 -25.53 20.16
CA GLU A 427 38.84 -25.71 20.33
C GLU A 427 39.39 -26.30 19.03
N ASP A 428 40.28 -25.57 18.43
CA ASP A 428 41.06 -25.90 17.24
C ASP A 428 42.00 -27.07 17.58
N GLU A 429 41.56 -28.32 17.41
CA GLU A 429 42.45 -29.47 17.51
C GLU A 429 43.23 -29.65 16.21
N GLY A 430 44.52 -29.52 16.42
CA GLY A 430 45.61 -29.46 15.49
C GLY A 430 45.63 -30.49 14.35
N VAL A 431 46.08 -29.96 13.25
CA VAL A 431 46.55 -30.65 12.07
C VAL A 431 47.65 -31.68 12.45
N TYR A 432 47.37 -32.97 12.26
CA TYR A 432 48.41 -33.99 12.13
C TYR A 432 48.57 -34.33 10.65
N SER A 433 49.71 -33.89 10.11
CA SER A 433 50.27 -34.34 8.85
C SER A 433 50.96 -35.69 9.04
N GLY A 434 50.62 -36.66 8.20
CA GLY A 434 51.36 -37.90 8.07
C GLY A 434 51.15 -38.52 6.70
N PRO A 435 52.21 -39.07 6.07
CA PRO A 435 52.25 -39.31 4.62
C PRO A 435 51.77 -40.70 4.25
N TYR A 436 51.09 -40.79 3.08
CA TYR A 436 51.36 -41.71 1.97
C TYR A 436 50.48 -41.36 0.80
#